data_9d1a1b56ffdc1ec5e95365c0e9c3e97f
#
_entry.id   9d1a1b56ffdc1ec5e95365c0e9c3e97f
#
_cell.length_a   1.000
_cell.length_b   1.000
_cell.length_c   1.000
_cell.angle_alpha   90.00
_cell.angle_beta   90.00
_cell.angle_gamma   90.00
#
_symmetry.space_group_name_H-M   'P 1'
#
loop_
_entity.id
_entity.type
_entity.pdbx_description
1 polymer ?
#
loop_
_entity_poly.entity_id
_entity_poly.type
_entity_poly.pdbx_seq_one_letter_code
_entity_poly.pdbx_strand_id
1 'polypeptide(L)'
;MRKVVLYIATSMDGYIAKPNDDLSFLSIVQKEGEDYGYKDFIDTVDTVILGRKTYDWIVKQVAFPHADKHAYIITRTKRPDEGKTVFYSGNLKDLINKLKKEHGKNIFCDGGAEIVNELLKDNLIDEFIISVIPVLLGNGTKLFNDDRPETKLDFVSAKSFDTGLVQLHYKRKV
;
A
#
# COMPACT_ATOMS: atom_id res chain seq x y z
N MET A 1 -20.01 -1.61 1.59
CA MET A 1 -18.98 -2.67 1.55
C MET A 1 -17.62 -2.01 1.72
N ARG A 2 -16.75 -2.58 2.56
CA ARG A 2 -15.38 -2.08 2.80
C ARG A 2 -14.57 -2.19 1.51
N LYS A 3 -13.72 -1.20 1.24
CA LYS A 3 -12.85 -1.18 0.06
C LYS A 3 -11.42 -1.50 0.46
N VAL A 4 -10.70 -2.19 -0.42
CA VAL A 4 -9.25 -2.29 -0.35
C VAL A 4 -8.67 -1.12 -1.15
N VAL A 5 -7.91 -0.28 -0.48
CA VAL A 5 -7.28 0.90 -1.06
C VAL A 5 -5.77 0.74 -1.02
N LEU A 6 -5.13 0.81 -2.17
CA LEU A 6 -3.68 0.92 -2.28
C LEU A 6 -3.31 2.41 -2.21
N TYR A 7 -2.53 2.78 -1.21
CA TYR A 7 -1.97 4.13 -1.07
C TYR A 7 -0.45 4.02 -1.01
N ILE A 8 0.25 4.45 -2.05
CA ILE A 8 1.69 4.21 -2.17
C ILE A 8 2.37 5.27 -3.05
N ALA A 9 3.65 5.53 -2.78
CA ALA A 9 4.50 6.37 -3.61
C ALA A 9 5.35 5.52 -4.55
N THR A 10 5.54 6.01 -5.77
CA THR A 10 6.40 5.40 -6.78
C THR A 10 7.31 6.44 -7.43
N SER A 11 8.43 5.99 -8.00
CA SER A 11 9.12 6.76 -9.03
C SER A 11 8.25 6.89 -10.29
N MET A 12 8.60 7.83 -11.18
CA MET A 12 7.88 8.01 -12.44
C MET A 12 7.94 6.76 -13.34
N ASP A 13 9.00 5.95 -13.22
CA ASP A 13 9.16 4.67 -13.92
C ASP A 13 8.65 3.45 -13.13
N GLY A 14 7.88 3.67 -12.05
CA GLY A 14 7.07 2.64 -11.38
C GLY A 14 7.76 1.82 -10.29
N TYR A 15 8.88 2.27 -9.76
CA TYR A 15 9.58 1.61 -8.66
C TYR A 15 9.12 2.14 -7.29
N ILE A 16 8.97 1.26 -6.31
CA ILE A 16 8.62 1.59 -4.92
C ILE A 16 9.85 1.62 -3.98
N ALA A 17 10.97 1.10 -4.44
CA ALA A 17 12.25 1.12 -3.75
C ALA A 17 13.39 1.02 -4.76
N LYS A 18 14.54 1.58 -4.42
CA LYS A 18 15.83 1.30 -5.08
C LYS A 18 16.30 -0.11 -4.71
N PRO A 19 17.36 -0.65 -5.34
CA PRO A 19 18.00 -1.87 -4.87
C PRO A 19 18.30 -1.84 -3.37
N ASN A 20 18.22 -3.02 -2.71
CA ASN A 20 18.41 -3.18 -1.25
C ASN A 20 17.39 -2.43 -0.38
N ASP A 21 16.14 -2.29 -0.87
CA ASP A 21 15.03 -1.63 -0.15
C ASP A 21 15.33 -0.18 0.26
N ASP A 22 16.18 0.50 -0.50
CA ASP A 22 16.53 1.89 -0.27
C ASP A 22 15.38 2.82 -0.71
N LEU A 23 14.82 3.57 0.25
CA LEU A 23 13.73 4.51 0.08
C LEU A 23 14.18 5.98 0.03
N SER A 24 15.47 6.25 -0.13
CA SER A 24 16.02 7.61 -0.10
C SER A 24 15.41 8.55 -1.14
N PHE A 25 14.87 8.03 -2.25
CA PHE A 25 14.23 8.83 -3.29
C PHE A 25 12.94 9.54 -2.79
N LEU A 26 12.32 9.07 -1.71
CA LEU A 26 11.15 9.71 -1.10
C LEU A 26 11.49 11.11 -0.55
N SER A 27 12.75 11.34 -0.19
CA SER A 27 13.21 12.65 0.31
C SER A 27 13.13 13.78 -0.72
N ILE A 28 13.06 13.45 -2.01
CA ILE A 28 12.94 14.44 -3.12
C ILE A 28 11.71 15.33 -2.93
N VAL A 29 10.63 14.78 -2.39
CA VAL A 29 9.35 15.47 -2.19
C VAL A 29 9.07 15.75 -0.70
N GLN A 30 10.02 15.53 0.17
CA GLN A 30 9.86 15.82 1.59
C GLN A 30 9.76 17.32 1.81
N LYS A 31 8.66 17.75 2.45
CA LYS A 31 8.39 19.15 2.76
C LYS A 31 7.74 19.23 4.12
N GLU A 32 8.25 20.11 4.97
CA GLU A 32 7.70 20.36 6.30
C GLU A 32 6.23 20.81 6.21
N GLY A 33 5.37 20.19 7.01
CA GLY A 33 3.93 20.47 7.05
C GLY A 33 3.11 19.89 5.89
N GLU A 34 3.73 19.22 4.92
CA GLU A 34 3.03 18.56 3.81
C GLU A 34 2.97 17.04 4.05
N ASP A 35 1.78 16.48 4.10
CA ASP A 35 1.54 15.03 4.25
C ASP A 35 0.86 14.40 3.03
N TYR A 36 0.64 15.18 1.97
CA TYR A 36 0.02 14.74 0.72
C TYR A 36 -1.37 14.09 0.90
N GLY A 37 -2.09 14.48 1.98
CA GLY A 37 -3.42 13.94 2.31
C GLY A 37 -3.39 12.59 3.02
N TYR A 38 -2.23 12.16 3.52
CA TYR A 38 -2.10 10.87 4.20
C TYR A 38 -2.93 10.80 5.48
N LYS A 39 -2.99 11.87 6.27
CA LYS A 39 -3.80 11.91 7.50
C LYS A 39 -5.28 11.71 7.19
N ASP A 40 -5.81 12.46 6.22
CA ASP A 40 -7.22 12.33 5.83
C ASP A 40 -7.51 10.91 5.31
N PHE A 41 -6.59 10.32 4.55
CA PHE A 41 -6.71 8.95 4.09
C PHE A 41 -6.72 7.95 5.26
N ILE A 42 -5.76 8.01 6.18
CA ILE A 42 -5.63 7.04 7.27
C ILE A 42 -6.80 7.09 8.26
N ASP A 43 -7.48 8.23 8.38
CA ASP A 43 -8.70 8.39 9.17
C ASP A 43 -9.90 7.62 8.57
N THR A 44 -9.84 7.28 7.29
CA THR A 44 -10.83 6.43 6.61
C THR A 44 -10.58 4.93 6.77
N VAL A 45 -9.50 4.54 7.46
CA VAL A 45 -8.98 3.17 7.55
C VAL A 45 -9.07 2.65 8.98
N ASP A 46 -9.50 1.41 9.15
CA ASP A 46 -9.43 0.68 10.42
C ASP A 46 -8.61 -0.62 10.36
N THR A 47 -8.28 -1.07 9.15
CA THR A 47 -7.55 -2.31 8.91
C THR A 47 -6.41 -2.07 7.92
N VAL A 48 -5.24 -2.60 8.23
CA VAL A 48 -4.04 -2.49 7.38
C VAL A 48 -3.56 -3.89 7.01
N ILE A 49 -3.11 -4.06 5.77
CA ILE A 49 -2.52 -5.30 5.27
C ILE A 49 -1.15 -4.97 4.69
N LEU A 50 -0.14 -5.67 5.14
CA LEU A 50 1.21 -5.54 4.63
C LEU A 50 1.99 -6.86 4.71
N GLY A 51 3.03 -6.97 3.90
CA GLY A 51 3.92 -8.12 3.91
C GLY A 51 4.87 -8.12 5.11
N ARG A 52 5.28 -9.31 5.55
CA ARG A 52 6.21 -9.49 6.68
C ARG A 52 7.53 -8.74 6.49
N LYS A 53 8.12 -8.76 5.29
CA LYS A 53 9.39 -8.04 5.04
C LYS A 53 9.25 -6.54 5.27
N THR A 54 8.14 -5.95 4.80
CA THR A 54 7.83 -4.54 5.01
C THR A 54 7.63 -4.24 6.50
N TYR A 55 6.87 -5.08 7.20
CA TYR A 55 6.68 -4.95 8.64
C TYR A 55 8.00 -5.01 9.40
N ASP A 56 8.81 -6.06 9.17
CA ASP A 56 10.11 -6.25 9.84
C ASP A 56 11.07 -5.08 9.57
N TRP A 57 11.02 -4.49 8.37
CA TRP A 57 11.80 -3.31 8.03
C TRP A 57 11.33 -2.08 8.82
N ILE A 58 10.01 -1.83 8.89
CA ILE A 58 9.43 -0.69 9.61
C ILE A 58 9.79 -0.75 11.11
N VAL A 59 9.55 -1.88 11.77
CA VAL A 59 9.75 -1.99 13.23
C VAL A 59 11.22 -1.94 13.66
N LYS A 60 12.16 -2.11 12.72
CA LYS A 60 13.59 -1.84 12.95
C LYS A 60 13.92 -0.36 12.97
N GLN A 61 13.11 0.47 12.34
CA GLN A 61 13.35 1.92 12.20
C GLN A 61 12.56 2.71 13.25
N VAL A 62 11.29 2.38 13.43
CA VAL A 62 10.34 3.11 14.26
C VAL A 62 9.33 2.16 14.91
N ALA A 63 8.61 2.64 15.92
CA ALA A 63 7.43 1.93 16.42
C ALA A 63 6.42 1.74 15.29
N PHE A 64 5.71 0.58 15.29
CA PHE A 64 4.78 0.29 14.22
C PHE A 64 3.66 1.34 14.15
N PRO A 65 3.55 2.11 13.04
CA PRO A 65 2.68 3.28 12.97
C PRO A 65 1.18 2.93 12.94
N HIS A 66 0.82 1.66 12.73
CA HIS A 66 -0.56 1.17 12.66
C HIS A 66 -0.95 0.28 13.83
N ALA A 67 -0.25 0.38 14.96
CA ALA A 67 -0.54 -0.43 16.15
C ALA A 67 -1.93 -0.17 16.77
N ASP A 68 -2.55 0.98 16.48
CA ASP A 68 -3.91 1.35 16.86
C ASP A 68 -4.99 0.68 16.00
N LYS A 69 -4.64 0.16 14.82
CA LYS A 69 -5.54 -0.48 13.84
C LYS A 69 -5.44 -2.00 13.87
N HIS A 70 -6.41 -2.68 13.29
CA HIS A 70 -6.26 -4.10 12.99
C HIS A 70 -5.25 -4.28 11.86
N ALA A 71 -4.07 -4.82 12.16
CA ALA A 71 -3.01 -5.03 11.18
C ALA A 71 -2.83 -6.52 10.89
N TYR A 72 -2.91 -6.90 9.62
CA TYR A 72 -2.63 -8.25 9.16
C TYR A 72 -1.28 -8.28 8.45
N ILE A 73 -0.30 -8.92 9.10
CA ILE A 73 1.02 -9.12 8.55
C ILE A 73 1.04 -10.45 7.81
N ILE A 74 1.11 -10.38 6.49
CA ILE A 74 1.07 -11.57 5.64
C ILE A 74 2.44 -12.26 5.68
N THR A 75 2.46 -13.49 6.13
CA THR A 75 3.68 -14.26 6.37
C THR A 75 3.49 -15.75 6.09
N ARG A 76 4.55 -16.43 5.68
CA ARG A 76 4.58 -17.90 5.56
C ARG A 76 4.93 -18.58 6.88
N THR A 77 5.55 -17.85 7.81
CA THR A 77 6.00 -18.35 9.11
C THR A 77 5.04 -17.84 10.19
N LYS A 78 4.47 -18.76 10.97
CA LYS A 78 3.63 -18.40 12.11
C LYS A 78 4.44 -17.63 13.15
N ARG A 79 3.86 -16.54 13.65
CA ARG A 79 4.35 -15.75 14.78
C ARG A 79 3.19 -15.51 15.74
N PRO A 80 3.46 -15.32 17.06
CA PRO A 80 2.44 -14.86 18.00
C PRO A 80 1.91 -13.49 17.61
N ASP A 81 0.60 -13.30 17.79
CA ASP A 81 -0.03 -12.00 17.57
C ASP A 81 0.42 -10.99 18.63
N GLU A 82 0.46 -9.71 18.27
CA GLU A 82 0.89 -8.61 19.13
C GLU A 82 -0.22 -7.54 19.18
N GLY A 83 -1.04 -7.56 20.24
CA GLY A 83 -2.18 -6.63 20.37
C GLY A 83 -3.16 -6.79 19.22
N LYS A 84 -3.32 -5.75 18.39
CA LYS A 84 -4.17 -5.77 17.19
C LYS A 84 -3.42 -6.23 15.92
N THR A 85 -2.14 -6.55 16.03
CA THR A 85 -1.31 -7.05 14.94
C THR A 85 -1.37 -8.56 14.87
N VAL A 86 -1.92 -9.08 13.78
CA VAL A 86 -2.10 -10.52 13.54
C VAL A 86 -1.10 -10.97 12.46
N PHE A 87 -0.30 -12.00 12.76
CA PHE A 87 0.59 -12.63 11.79
C PHE A 87 -0.17 -13.72 11.04
N TYR A 88 -0.64 -13.37 9.86
CA TYR A 88 -1.56 -14.21 9.08
C TYR A 88 -0.81 -15.05 8.04
N SER A 89 -0.98 -16.38 8.11
CA SER A 89 -0.34 -17.34 7.19
C SER A 89 -1.35 -18.12 6.32
N GLY A 90 -2.61 -17.69 6.30
CA GLY A 90 -3.65 -18.29 5.46
C GLY A 90 -3.71 -17.71 4.04
N ASN A 91 -4.76 -18.05 3.32
CA ASN A 91 -4.99 -17.54 1.97
C ASN A 91 -5.40 -16.06 2.02
N LEU A 92 -4.68 -15.21 1.28
CA LEU A 92 -4.90 -13.76 1.26
C LEU A 92 -6.27 -13.39 0.67
N LYS A 93 -6.71 -14.08 -0.39
CA LYS A 93 -8.03 -13.86 -1.00
C LYS A 93 -9.16 -14.13 -0.03
N ASP A 94 -9.07 -15.22 0.73
CA ASP A 94 -10.08 -15.57 1.73
C ASP A 94 -10.14 -14.55 2.85
N LEU A 95 -8.97 -14.06 3.32
CA LEU A 95 -8.89 -12.98 4.29
C LEU A 95 -9.59 -11.72 3.79
N ILE A 96 -9.25 -11.26 2.58
CA ILE A 96 -9.86 -10.06 1.99
C ILE A 96 -11.37 -10.22 1.85
N ASN A 97 -11.82 -11.34 1.33
CA ASN A 97 -13.26 -11.61 1.14
C ASN A 97 -14.03 -11.64 2.48
N LYS A 98 -13.40 -12.16 3.53
CA LYS A 98 -13.94 -12.11 4.90
C LYS A 98 -14.03 -10.67 5.38
N LEU A 99 -12.93 -9.91 5.33
CA LEU A 99 -12.87 -8.54 5.81
C LEU A 99 -13.84 -7.61 5.08
N LYS A 100 -14.03 -7.80 3.78
CA LYS A 100 -14.98 -6.99 2.99
C LYS A 100 -16.45 -7.20 3.42
N LYS A 101 -16.78 -8.34 4.01
CA LYS A 101 -18.13 -8.66 4.50
C LYS A 101 -18.40 -8.13 5.92
N GLU A 102 -17.35 -7.82 6.66
CA GLU A 102 -17.45 -7.27 8.00
C GLU A 102 -17.84 -5.79 7.99
N HIS A 103 -18.43 -5.30 9.07
CA HIS A 103 -18.63 -3.87 9.27
C HIS A 103 -17.29 -3.19 9.58
N GLY A 104 -17.08 -2.01 9.04
CA GLY A 104 -15.88 -1.24 9.30
C GLY A 104 -15.57 -0.21 8.21
N LYS A 105 -14.43 0.43 8.37
CA LYS A 105 -13.87 1.39 7.42
C LYS A 105 -13.11 0.67 6.30
N ASN A 106 -12.35 1.42 5.51
CA ASN A 106 -11.54 0.87 4.43
C ASN A 106 -10.39 0.00 4.96
N ILE A 107 -9.90 -0.86 4.09
CA ILE A 107 -8.75 -1.73 4.29
C ILE A 107 -7.58 -1.11 3.50
N PHE A 108 -6.54 -0.70 4.19
CA PHE A 108 -5.34 -0.13 3.59
C PHE A 108 -4.36 -1.24 3.18
N CYS A 109 -4.05 -1.34 1.89
CA CYS A 109 -2.95 -2.13 1.39
C CYS A 109 -1.68 -1.27 1.44
N ASP A 110 -0.85 -1.47 2.46
CA ASP A 110 0.41 -0.75 2.66
C ASP A 110 1.59 -1.39 1.88
N GLY A 111 1.34 -2.54 1.27
CA GLY A 111 2.32 -3.20 0.41
C GLY A 111 3.13 -4.28 1.16
N GLY A 112 4.40 -4.65 0.81
CA GLY A 112 5.08 -4.32 -0.45
C GLY A 112 4.52 -4.91 -1.74
N ALA A 113 5.39 -4.92 -2.76
CA ALA A 113 5.00 -5.31 -4.11
C ALA A 113 4.42 -6.73 -4.20
N GLU A 114 4.92 -7.69 -3.45
CA GLU A 114 4.38 -9.06 -3.42
C GLU A 114 2.90 -9.07 -3.05
N ILE A 115 2.52 -8.34 -1.99
CA ILE A 115 1.13 -8.28 -1.52
C ILE A 115 0.25 -7.57 -2.54
N VAL A 116 0.71 -6.46 -3.10
CA VAL A 116 -0.01 -5.72 -4.15
C VAL A 116 -0.29 -6.63 -5.34
N ASN A 117 0.73 -7.31 -5.86
CA ASN A 117 0.59 -8.15 -7.03
C ASN A 117 -0.25 -9.41 -6.76
N GLU A 118 -0.18 -9.98 -5.55
CA GLU A 118 -1.06 -11.08 -5.15
C GLU A 118 -2.53 -10.65 -5.12
N LEU A 119 -2.82 -9.47 -4.58
CA LEU A 119 -4.19 -8.93 -4.59
C LEU A 119 -4.70 -8.60 -6.00
N LEU A 120 -3.82 -8.15 -6.90
CA LEU A 120 -4.17 -7.83 -8.28
C LEU A 120 -4.54 -9.06 -9.11
N LYS A 121 -3.96 -10.24 -8.83
CA LYS A 121 -4.32 -11.49 -9.52
C LYS A 121 -5.81 -11.81 -9.44
N ASP A 122 -6.42 -11.49 -8.32
CA ASP A 122 -7.84 -11.75 -8.03
C ASP A 122 -8.70 -10.47 -8.10
N ASN A 123 -8.20 -9.36 -8.62
CA ASN A 123 -8.89 -8.08 -8.70
C ASN A 123 -9.43 -7.58 -7.34
N LEU A 124 -8.67 -7.76 -6.27
CA LEU A 124 -9.10 -7.48 -4.91
C LEU A 124 -8.87 -6.03 -4.47
N ILE A 125 -8.03 -5.27 -5.17
CA ILE A 125 -7.85 -3.83 -4.93
C ILE A 125 -8.97 -3.05 -5.62
N ASP A 126 -9.66 -2.21 -4.86
CA ASP A 126 -10.80 -1.43 -5.34
C ASP A 126 -10.42 0.00 -5.74
N GLU A 127 -9.47 0.61 -5.02
CA GLU A 127 -9.00 1.97 -5.29
C GLU A 127 -7.47 2.05 -5.22
N PHE A 128 -6.94 2.96 -6.04
CA PHE A 128 -5.49 3.17 -6.21
C PHE A 128 -5.20 4.65 -6.01
N ILE A 129 -4.45 4.98 -4.97
CA ILE A 129 -3.93 6.33 -4.73
C ILE A 129 -2.41 6.24 -4.86
N ILE A 130 -1.91 6.66 -6.01
CA ILE A 130 -0.49 6.53 -6.38
C ILE A 130 0.14 7.92 -6.40
N SER A 131 1.12 8.15 -5.54
CA SER A 131 1.91 9.36 -5.53
C SER A 131 3.16 9.16 -6.37
N VAL A 132 3.24 9.85 -7.52
CA VAL A 132 4.37 9.76 -8.44
C VAL A 132 5.40 10.82 -8.07
N ILE A 133 6.59 10.35 -7.70
CA ILE A 133 7.74 11.20 -7.36
C ILE A 133 8.51 11.53 -8.64
N PRO A 134 8.94 12.79 -8.85
CA PRO A 134 9.56 13.25 -10.09
C PRO A 134 11.02 12.75 -10.24
N VAL A 135 11.17 11.43 -10.39
CA VAL A 135 12.48 10.77 -10.58
C VAL A 135 12.30 9.49 -11.38
N LEU A 136 13.30 9.17 -12.19
CA LEU A 136 13.48 7.88 -12.84
C LEU A 136 14.57 7.11 -12.08
N LEU A 137 14.21 5.96 -11.49
CA LEU A 137 15.17 5.15 -10.74
C LEU A 137 15.95 4.19 -11.62
N GLY A 138 15.34 3.69 -12.68
CA GLY A 138 15.98 2.77 -13.63
C GLY A 138 16.17 1.34 -13.13
N ASN A 139 16.16 1.13 -11.82
CA ASN A 139 16.30 -0.17 -11.18
C ASN A 139 15.69 -0.16 -9.78
N GLY A 140 15.36 -1.34 -9.25
CA GLY A 140 14.80 -1.52 -7.92
C GLY A 140 13.60 -2.47 -7.91
N THR A 141 12.68 -2.26 -6.98
CA THR A 141 11.45 -3.04 -6.84
C THR A 141 10.30 -2.35 -7.55
N LYS A 142 9.78 -2.97 -8.61
CA LYS A 142 8.58 -2.47 -9.32
C LYS A 142 7.32 -2.64 -8.45
N LEU A 143 6.43 -1.64 -8.51
CA LEU A 143 5.11 -1.76 -7.88
C LEU A 143 4.26 -2.82 -8.59
N PHE A 144 4.20 -2.76 -9.91
CA PHE A 144 3.40 -3.68 -10.71
C PHE A 144 4.31 -4.62 -11.49
N ASN A 145 4.16 -5.92 -11.23
CA ASN A 145 4.87 -6.97 -11.96
C ASN A 145 4.23 -7.19 -13.34
N ASP A 146 5.00 -7.78 -14.23
CA ASP A 146 4.49 -8.30 -15.49
C ASP A 146 3.57 -9.52 -15.24
N ASP A 147 2.87 -10.00 -16.29
CA ASP A 147 2.00 -11.18 -16.26
C ASP A 147 0.80 -11.11 -15.29
N ARG A 148 0.42 -9.93 -14.84
CA ARG A 148 -0.82 -9.71 -14.10
C ARG A 148 -2.01 -9.54 -15.05
N PRO A 149 -3.25 -9.79 -14.60
CA PRO A 149 -4.45 -9.50 -15.41
C PRO A 149 -4.54 -8.03 -15.79
N GLU A 150 -5.01 -7.75 -17.01
CA GLU A 150 -5.41 -6.39 -17.38
C GLU A 150 -6.54 -5.93 -16.47
N THR A 151 -6.37 -4.76 -15.85
CA THR A 151 -7.37 -4.15 -14.98
C THR A 151 -7.69 -2.75 -15.47
N LYS A 152 -8.93 -2.53 -15.88
CA LYS A 152 -9.42 -1.21 -16.30
C LYS A 152 -9.74 -0.36 -15.08
N LEU A 153 -9.39 0.91 -15.17
CA LEU A 153 -9.56 1.87 -14.09
C LEU A 153 -10.40 3.05 -14.56
N ASP A 154 -11.27 3.54 -13.68
CA ASP A 154 -12.00 4.78 -13.83
C ASP A 154 -11.26 5.89 -13.10
N PHE A 155 -11.05 7.02 -13.76
CA PHE A 155 -10.40 8.18 -13.17
C PHE A 155 -11.28 8.82 -12.08
N VAL A 156 -10.68 9.17 -10.95
CA VAL A 156 -11.32 9.89 -9.86
C VAL A 156 -10.77 11.31 -9.76
N SER A 157 -9.45 11.44 -9.57
CA SER A 157 -8.79 12.75 -9.44
C SER A 157 -7.30 12.66 -9.71
N ALA A 158 -6.72 13.78 -10.06
CA ALA A 158 -5.28 14.00 -10.07
C ALA A 158 -4.96 15.31 -9.35
N LYS A 159 -3.92 15.30 -8.54
CA LYS A 159 -3.49 16.46 -7.74
C LYS A 159 -2.00 16.64 -7.88
N SER A 160 -1.57 17.84 -8.28
CA SER A 160 -0.16 18.22 -8.35
C SER A 160 0.23 19.07 -7.13
N PHE A 161 1.47 18.95 -6.73
CA PHE A 161 2.05 19.68 -5.61
C PHE A 161 3.29 20.44 -6.06
N ASP A 162 3.65 21.49 -5.33
CA ASP A 162 4.80 22.34 -5.65
C ASP A 162 6.16 21.63 -5.52
N THR A 163 6.20 20.50 -4.81
CA THR A 163 7.36 19.61 -4.75
C THR A 163 7.60 18.81 -6.03
N GLY A 164 6.68 18.87 -6.99
CA GLY A 164 6.68 18.07 -8.19
C GLY A 164 5.99 16.71 -8.07
N LEU A 165 5.53 16.33 -6.86
CA LEU A 165 4.74 15.12 -6.68
C LEU A 165 3.38 15.28 -7.39
N VAL A 166 2.96 14.23 -8.09
CA VAL A 166 1.61 14.12 -8.66
C VAL A 166 0.92 12.91 -8.06
N GLN A 167 -0.22 13.14 -7.41
CA GLN A 167 -1.02 12.06 -6.85
C GLN A 167 -2.18 11.73 -7.78
N LEU A 168 -2.28 10.47 -8.16
CA LEU A 168 -3.30 9.93 -9.04
C LEU A 168 -4.25 9.06 -8.22
N HIS A 169 -5.55 9.29 -8.38
CA HIS A 169 -6.57 8.46 -7.76
C HIS A 169 -7.45 7.82 -8.83
N TYR A 170 -7.52 6.51 -8.80
CA TYR A 170 -8.35 5.68 -9.68
C TYR A 170 -9.17 4.68 -8.90
N LYS A 171 -10.28 4.25 -9.47
CA LYS A 171 -11.08 3.09 -9.01
C LYS A 171 -10.99 1.97 -10.03
N ARG A 172 -11.01 0.75 -9.55
CA ARG A 172 -11.16 -0.41 -10.44
C ARG A 172 -12.53 -0.33 -11.11
N LYS A 173 -12.53 -0.45 -12.43
CA LYS A 173 -13.76 -0.58 -13.21
C LYS A 173 -14.37 -1.96 -12.99
N VAL A 174 -15.62 -2.01 -12.60
CA VAL A 174 -16.39 -3.26 -12.38
C VAL A 174 -17.08 -3.68 -13.67
#